data_7def81edfe0232adbd0f1cad08ccdc24
#
_entry.id   7def81edfe0232adbd0f1cad08ccdc24
#
_cell.length_a   1.000
_cell.length_b   1.000
_cell.length_c   1.000
_cell.angle_alpha   90.00
_cell.angle_beta   90.00
_cell.angle_gamma   90.00
#
_symmetry.space_group_name_H-M   'P 1'
#
loop_
_entity.id
_entity.type
_entity.pdbx_description
1 polymer ?
#
loop_
_entity_poly.entity_id
_entity_poly.type
_entity_poly.pdbx_seq_one_letter_code
_entity_poly.pdbx_strand_id
1 'polypeptide(L)'
;TRKITMSLSDSTDKKKKTKKKADCDPEEEVPTLPDFPIVFNMGPEDGEPKEKIRTIGLYGTIKEDVCSEVVYSLIVLDKTGKVVIPADPDDSRSKETVEYDPIEMIISSYGGSAADMFSVYDTMRDVRERCEIETIGLGKVMSAAVLLLAAGTKGQRKIGRHCRVMIHGVISGQHGHISDLENEMEEAKFTQRQYVKALAKETNMTGKYIKKLMDKKINVYLDAEEAVDLGIADIII
;
A
#
# COMPACT_ATOMS: atom_id res chain seq x y z
N THR A 1 -15.03 -58.56 34.49
CA THR A 1 -14.24 -59.77 34.76
C THR A 1 -13.32 -60.05 33.57
N ARG A 2 -12.10 -59.81 33.69
CA ARG A 2 -10.86 -60.60 33.54
C ARG A 2 -9.66 -59.68 33.35
N LYS A 3 -8.86 -59.70 34.41
CA LYS A 3 -7.42 -59.38 34.39
C LYS A 3 -6.69 -60.44 33.56
N ILE A 4 -5.64 -60.03 32.85
CA ILE A 4 -4.43 -60.87 32.69
C ILE A 4 -3.23 -59.95 32.69
N THR A 5 -2.33 -60.27 33.60
CA THR A 5 -1.02 -59.71 33.89
C THR A 5 0.07 -60.51 33.19
N MET A 6 1.28 -59.89 33.09
CA MET A 6 2.63 -60.49 32.99
C MET A 6 3.07 -60.87 31.55
N SER A 7 4.35 -60.71 31.18
CA SER A 7 5.61 -60.69 31.94
C SER A 7 6.74 -60.03 31.13
N LEU A 8 7.74 -59.59 31.89
CA LEU A 8 9.08 -59.20 31.43
C LEU A 8 9.83 -60.39 30.76
N SER A 9 10.69 -60.08 29.81
CA SER A 9 11.98 -60.71 29.66
C SER A 9 12.96 -59.79 28.93
N ASP A 10 14.01 -59.60 29.62
CA ASP A 10 15.31 -59.02 29.39
C ASP A 10 16.06 -59.67 28.23
N SER A 11 16.88 -58.90 27.52
CA SER A 11 18.33 -59.13 27.36
C SER A 11 18.92 -58.51 26.09
N THR A 12 19.89 -57.72 26.37
CA THR A 12 21.25 -57.62 25.80
C THR A 12 21.49 -57.00 24.44
N ASP A 13 22.09 -55.83 24.57
CA ASP A 13 23.46 -55.50 24.13
C ASP A 13 23.78 -55.22 22.66
N LYS A 14 24.45 -54.03 22.52
CA LYS A 14 25.46 -53.64 21.55
C LYS A 14 25.06 -53.00 20.23
N LYS A 15 25.24 -51.69 20.16
CA LYS A 15 26.37 -50.97 19.52
C LYS A 15 26.07 -49.49 19.38
N LYS A 16 26.78 -48.68 20.13
CA LYS A 16 26.94 -47.24 19.87
C LYS A 16 27.54 -47.05 18.49
N LYS A 17 26.81 -46.47 17.57
CA LYS A 17 27.33 -45.71 16.45
C LYS A 17 27.07 -44.24 16.72
N THR A 18 28.09 -43.54 17.15
CA THR A 18 28.20 -42.09 17.18
C THR A 18 28.05 -41.58 15.76
N LYS A 19 26.89 -41.04 15.43
CA LYS A 19 26.75 -40.13 14.30
C LYS A 19 27.29 -38.79 14.73
N LYS A 20 28.43 -38.37 14.14
CA LYS A 20 28.88 -36.98 14.15
C LYS A 20 27.73 -36.10 13.67
N LYS A 21 27.29 -35.18 14.52
CA LYS A 21 26.52 -34.02 14.09
C LYS A 21 27.44 -33.22 13.16
N ALA A 22 27.03 -33.03 11.92
CA ALA A 22 27.59 -32.00 11.08
C ALA A 22 27.26 -30.67 11.75
N ASP A 23 28.28 -29.93 12.12
CA ASP A 23 28.16 -28.53 12.48
C ASP A 23 27.59 -27.81 11.23
N CYS A 24 26.35 -27.35 11.33
CA CYS A 24 25.85 -26.35 10.41
C CYS A 24 26.58 -25.06 10.77
N ASP A 25 27.33 -24.54 9.82
CA ASP A 25 27.84 -23.18 9.89
C ASP A 25 26.68 -22.23 10.16
N PRO A 26 26.87 -21.20 11.00
CA PRO A 26 25.85 -20.19 11.17
C PRO A 26 25.59 -19.57 9.80
N GLU A 27 24.34 -19.64 9.35
CA GLU A 27 23.88 -18.92 8.16
C GLU A 27 24.31 -17.46 8.34
N GLU A 28 25.19 -16.99 7.46
CA GLU A 28 25.48 -15.55 7.35
C GLU A 28 24.12 -14.86 7.13
N GLU A 29 23.71 -14.05 8.10
CA GLU A 29 22.56 -13.17 7.95
C GLU A 29 22.83 -12.27 6.74
N VAL A 30 22.18 -12.58 5.63
CA VAL A 30 22.15 -11.69 4.47
C VAL A 30 21.53 -10.38 4.97
N PRO A 31 22.26 -9.25 4.89
CA PRO A 31 21.69 -7.98 5.33
C PRO A 31 20.42 -7.73 4.54
N THR A 32 19.29 -7.79 5.22
CA THR A 32 18.01 -7.36 4.65
C THR A 32 18.13 -5.89 4.36
N LEU A 33 18.04 -5.52 3.09
CA LEU A 33 17.87 -4.11 2.73
C LEU A 33 16.67 -3.57 3.50
N PRO A 34 16.79 -2.40 4.13
CA PRO A 34 15.68 -1.82 4.85
C PRO A 34 14.49 -1.64 3.91
N ASP A 35 13.29 -1.98 4.37
CA ASP A 35 12.00 -1.79 3.67
C ASP A 35 11.63 -0.29 3.60
N PHE A 36 12.57 0.57 3.24
CA PHE A 36 12.32 2.00 3.13
C PHE A 36 11.78 2.35 1.75
N PRO A 37 10.75 3.18 1.65
CA PRO A 37 10.46 3.85 0.41
C PRO A 37 11.68 4.70 0.05
N ILE A 38 12.33 4.39 -1.06
CA ILE A 38 13.53 5.12 -1.49
C ILE A 38 13.07 6.46 -2.03
N VAL A 39 13.17 7.50 -1.23
CA VAL A 39 13.03 8.89 -1.69
C VAL A 39 14.39 9.35 -2.18
N PHE A 40 14.61 9.31 -3.48
CA PHE A 40 15.79 9.93 -4.08
C PHE A 40 15.59 11.44 -4.15
N ASN A 41 16.07 12.15 -3.14
CA ASN A 41 16.20 13.61 -3.20
C ASN A 41 17.66 13.94 -3.55
N MET A 42 17.99 13.87 -4.84
CA MET A 42 19.29 14.32 -5.32
C MET A 42 19.22 15.83 -5.55
N GLY A 43 19.49 16.57 -4.48
CA GLY A 43 19.73 18.02 -4.58
C GLY A 43 20.93 18.31 -5.49
N PRO A 44 21.00 19.47 -6.14
CA PRO A 44 22.06 19.83 -7.06
C PRO A 44 23.39 20.03 -6.31
N GLU A 45 24.35 19.20 -6.60
CA GLU A 45 25.76 19.60 -6.53
C GLU A 45 26.09 20.21 -7.89
N ASP A 46 26.56 21.46 -7.87
CA ASP A 46 27.06 22.24 -9.01
C ASP A 46 26.02 22.74 -10.05
N GLY A 47 25.35 23.86 -9.72
CA GLY A 47 25.08 24.99 -10.64
C GLY A 47 24.17 24.80 -11.86
N GLU A 48 23.74 23.57 -12.23
CA GLU A 48 22.79 23.35 -13.31
C GLU A 48 21.42 22.90 -12.75
N PRO A 49 20.29 23.32 -13.37
CA PRO A 49 18.97 22.86 -12.96
C PRO A 49 18.80 21.37 -13.31
N LYS A 50 19.18 20.50 -12.36
CA LYS A 50 18.87 19.06 -12.48
C LYS A 50 17.38 18.88 -12.24
N GLU A 51 16.75 18.05 -13.07
CA GLU A 51 15.37 17.63 -12.84
C GLU A 51 15.20 17.12 -11.41
N LYS A 52 14.31 17.74 -10.66
CA LYS A 52 14.01 17.31 -9.29
C LYS A 52 13.21 16.03 -9.37
N ILE A 53 13.72 14.93 -8.83
CA ILE A 53 12.94 13.70 -8.67
C ILE A 53 11.85 13.96 -7.64
N ARG A 54 10.60 13.78 -8.05
CA ARG A 54 9.42 13.98 -7.23
C ARG A 54 8.55 12.71 -7.18
N THR A 55 9.24 11.57 -7.02
CA THR A 55 8.64 10.24 -7.06
C THR A 55 8.67 9.60 -5.69
N ILE A 56 7.53 9.04 -5.27
CA ILE A 56 7.35 8.25 -4.05
C ILE A 56 7.06 6.81 -4.44
N GLY A 57 7.73 5.84 -3.82
CA GLY A 57 7.44 4.42 -3.98
C GLY A 57 6.67 3.84 -2.79
N LEU A 58 5.50 3.27 -3.02
CA LEU A 58 4.77 2.47 -2.04
C LEU A 58 4.80 1.00 -2.45
N TYR A 59 5.70 0.24 -1.85
CA TYR A 59 5.91 -1.18 -2.12
C TYR A 59 5.65 -2.02 -0.86
N GLY A 60 5.29 -3.30 -1.08
CA GLY A 60 5.12 -4.26 0.02
C GLY A 60 3.79 -4.12 0.75
N THR A 61 3.80 -4.30 2.07
CA THR A 61 2.61 -4.25 2.92
C THR A 61 2.34 -2.83 3.39
N ILE A 62 1.08 -2.41 3.35
CA ILE A 62 0.62 -1.15 3.93
C ILE A 62 0.61 -1.30 5.45
N LYS A 63 1.54 -0.62 6.13
CA LYS A 63 1.78 -0.66 7.57
C LYS A 63 2.35 0.68 8.04
N GLU A 64 2.37 0.91 9.35
CA GLU A 64 2.67 2.21 9.97
C GLU A 64 4.00 2.81 9.49
N ASP A 65 5.09 2.03 9.52
CA ASP A 65 6.42 2.50 9.13
C ASP A 65 6.47 2.96 7.66
N VAL A 66 5.94 2.16 6.72
CA VAL A 66 5.88 2.52 5.30
C VAL A 66 4.99 3.74 5.07
N CYS A 67 3.82 3.78 5.71
CA CYS A 67 2.86 4.86 5.49
C CYS A 67 3.30 6.18 6.11
N SER A 68 3.98 6.17 7.25
CA SER A 68 4.55 7.38 7.86
C SER A 68 5.58 8.04 6.94
N GLU A 69 6.44 7.25 6.29
CA GLU A 69 7.41 7.73 5.31
C GLU A 69 6.72 8.33 4.06
N VAL A 70 5.69 7.66 3.56
CA VAL A 70 4.90 8.16 2.41
C VAL A 70 4.19 9.46 2.76
N VAL A 71 3.55 9.56 3.92
CA VAL A 71 2.89 10.79 4.40
C VAL A 71 3.89 11.93 4.53
N TYR A 72 5.03 11.67 5.17
CA TYR A 72 6.08 12.66 5.31
C TYR A 72 6.60 13.14 3.95
N SER A 73 6.84 12.20 3.02
CA SER A 73 7.30 12.50 1.67
C SER A 73 6.29 13.35 0.88
N LEU A 74 5.00 13.02 0.96
CA LEU A 74 3.93 13.82 0.34
C LEU A 74 3.95 15.27 0.86
N ILE A 75 4.07 15.46 2.18
CA ILE A 75 4.10 16.79 2.80
C ILE A 75 5.36 17.57 2.36
N VAL A 76 6.52 16.93 2.32
CA VAL A 76 7.76 17.56 1.89
C VAL A 76 7.70 17.96 0.42
N LEU A 77 7.23 17.04 -0.44
CA LEU A 77 7.13 17.31 -1.87
C LEU A 77 6.08 18.40 -2.16
N ASP A 78 4.95 18.43 -1.47
CA ASP A 78 3.99 19.54 -1.59
C ASP A 78 4.66 20.89 -1.28
N LYS A 79 5.36 20.99 -0.15
CA LYS A 79 6.01 22.23 0.26
C LYS A 79 7.16 22.66 -0.65
N THR A 80 7.90 21.72 -1.21
CA THR A 80 9.07 21.99 -2.05
C THR A 80 8.74 22.11 -3.54
N GLY A 81 7.52 21.75 -3.93
CA GLY A 81 7.05 21.81 -5.32
C GLY A 81 6.46 23.16 -5.74
N LYS A 82 6.32 24.09 -4.80
CA LYS A 82 5.77 25.41 -5.09
C LYS A 82 6.70 26.21 -6.01
N VAL A 83 6.19 26.61 -7.16
CA VAL A 83 6.86 27.45 -8.14
C VAL A 83 6.07 28.76 -8.29
N VAL A 84 6.75 29.88 -8.19
CA VAL A 84 6.14 31.21 -8.40
C VAL A 84 6.57 31.69 -9.77
N ILE A 85 5.62 31.89 -10.66
CA ILE A 85 5.85 32.34 -12.03
C ILE A 85 5.12 33.66 -12.29
N PRO A 86 5.70 34.58 -13.08
CA PRO A 86 4.98 35.78 -13.52
C PRO A 86 3.78 35.36 -14.38
N ALA A 87 2.62 36.00 -14.19
CA ALA A 87 1.43 35.75 -15.01
C ALA A 87 1.63 36.13 -16.48
N ASP A 88 2.52 37.09 -16.73
CA ASP A 88 3.00 37.48 -18.06
C ASP A 88 4.53 37.38 -18.05
N PRO A 89 5.12 36.44 -18.84
CA PRO A 89 6.56 36.25 -18.92
C PRO A 89 7.31 37.48 -19.44
N ASP A 90 6.64 38.34 -20.24
CA ASP A 90 7.21 39.52 -20.84
C ASP A 90 7.08 40.78 -19.97
N ASP A 91 6.26 40.75 -18.89
CA ASP A 91 6.12 41.82 -17.91
C ASP A 91 6.53 41.37 -16.51
N SER A 92 7.73 41.68 -16.10
CA SER A 92 8.27 41.40 -14.75
C SER A 92 7.48 42.03 -13.59
N ARG A 93 6.51 42.91 -13.88
CA ARG A 93 5.59 43.53 -12.91
C ARG A 93 4.21 42.87 -12.93
N SER A 94 4.01 41.84 -13.76
CA SER A 94 2.76 41.08 -13.78
C SER A 94 2.50 40.42 -12.41
N LYS A 95 1.23 40.10 -12.14
CA LYS A 95 0.89 39.36 -10.92
C LYS A 95 1.58 38.00 -10.95
N GLU A 96 2.10 37.58 -9.80
CA GLU A 96 2.65 36.23 -9.63
C GLU A 96 1.51 35.20 -9.58
N THR A 97 1.67 34.12 -10.30
CA THR A 97 0.87 32.91 -10.18
C THR A 97 1.67 31.83 -9.46
N VAL A 98 0.98 31.01 -8.69
CA VAL A 98 1.59 29.89 -7.98
C VAL A 98 1.19 28.61 -8.67
N GLU A 99 2.18 27.87 -9.11
CA GLU A 99 2.01 26.51 -9.62
C GLU A 99 2.73 25.52 -8.70
N TYR A 100 2.42 24.25 -8.86
CA TYR A 100 3.07 23.18 -8.11
C TYR A 100 3.57 22.12 -9.07
N ASP A 101 4.84 21.74 -8.93
CA ASP A 101 5.38 20.60 -9.66
C ASP A 101 4.63 19.33 -9.23
N PRO A 102 4.17 18.48 -10.16
CA PRO A 102 3.42 17.27 -9.83
C PRO A 102 4.25 16.26 -9.02
N ILE A 103 3.55 15.41 -8.26
CA ILE A 103 4.14 14.31 -7.51
C ILE A 103 3.77 13.01 -8.21
N GLU A 104 4.76 12.15 -8.46
CA GLU A 104 4.54 10.79 -8.94
C GLU A 104 4.53 9.81 -7.77
N MET A 105 3.56 8.90 -7.73
CA MET A 105 3.45 7.87 -6.71
C MET A 105 3.30 6.49 -7.34
N ILE A 106 4.35 5.67 -7.23
CA ILE A 106 4.39 4.30 -7.75
C ILE A 106 3.88 3.34 -6.68
N ILE A 107 2.91 2.50 -7.01
CA ILE A 107 2.22 1.60 -6.08
C ILE A 107 2.35 0.16 -6.55
N SER A 108 2.95 -0.71 -5.71
CA SER A 108 3.01 -2.15 -5.91
C SER A 108 2.83 -2.87 -4.57
N SER A 109 1.58 -3.14 -4.18
CA SER A 109 1.26 -3.60 -2.82
C SER A 109 0.14 -4.63 -2.80
N TYR A 110 0.23 -5.60 -1.88
CA TYR A 110 -0.87 -6.51 -1.55
C TYR A 110 -1.94 -5.87 -0.65
N GLY A 111 -1.74 -4.62 -0.20
CA GLY A 111 -2.59 -3.97 0.77
C GLY A 111 -2.05 -4.12 2.19
N GLY A 112 -2.91 -3.95 3.20
CA GLY A 112 -2.55 -4.04 4.62
C GLY A 112 -3.51 -3.28 5.52
N SER A 113 -2.97 -2.55 6.49
CA SER A 113 -3.71 -1.80 7.50
C SER A 113 -4.61 -0.73 6.89
N ALA A 114 -5.89 -0.75 7.26
CA ALA A 114 -6.85 0.25 6.80
C ALA A 114 -6.61 1.63 7.45
N ALA A 115 -6.14 1.68 8.69
CA ALA A 115 -5.84 2.94 9.38
C ALA A 115 -4.67 3.65 8.70
N ASP A 116 -3.59 2.91 8.40
CA ASP A 116 -2.41 3.46 7.74
C ASP A 116 -2.70 3.87 6.29
N MET A 117 -3.53 3.09 5.58
CA MET A 117 -4.05 3.47 4.26
C MET A 117 -4.81 4.80 4.33
N PHE A 118 -5.67 5.01 5.32
CA PHE A 118 -6.43 6.26 5.43
C PHE A 118 -5.54 7.44 5.77
N SER A 119 -4.46 7.27 6.53
CA SER A 119 -3.51 8.35 6.78
C SER A 119 -2.87 8.86 5.49
N VAL A 120 -2.48 7.93 4.60
CA VAL A 120 -1.96 8.27 3.26
C VAL A 120 -3.06 8.88 2.39
N TYR A 121 -4.25 8.28 2.35
CA TYR A 121 -5.37 8.76 1.56
C TYR A 121 -5.78 10.19 1.90
N ASP A 122 -5.93 10.50 3.18
CA ASP A 122 -6.32 11.85 3.63
C ASP A 122 -5.23 12.87 3.32
N THR A 123 -3.94 12.50 3.46
CA THR A 123 -2.81 13.34 3.05
C THR A 123 -2.81 13.58 1.54
N MET A 124 -3.01 12.54 0.72
CA MET A 124 -3.13 12.70 -0.73
C MET A 124 -4.27 13.64 -1.11
N ARG A 125 -5.40 13.56 -0.39
CA ARG A 125 -6.54 14.42 -0.62
C ARG A 125 -6.26 15.89 -0.33
N ASP A 126 -5.54 16.18 0.76
CA ASP A 126 -5.14 17.55 1.11
C ASP A 126 -4.12 18.11 0.10
N VAL A 127 -3.09 17.33 -0.23
CA VAL A 127 -2.07 17.72 -1.21
C VAL A 127 -2.67 17.95 -2.60
N ARG A 128 -3.59 17.09 -3.03
CA ARG A 128 -4.24 17.14 -4.36
C ARG A 128 -5.11 18.39 -4.58
N GLU A 129 -5.43 19.14 -3.54
CA GLU A 129 -6.11 20.43 -3.69
C GLU A 129 -5.20 21.52 -4.33
N ARG A 130 -3.88 21.30 -4.31
CA ARG A 130 -2.86 22.25 -4.77
C ARG A 130 -1.93 21.66 -5.82
N CYS A 131 -1.51 20.42 -5.62
CA CYS A 131 -0.48 19.75 -6.37
C CYS A 131 -1.04 18.48 -6.99
N GLU A 132 -0.84 18.30 -8.29
CA GLU A 132 -1.24 17.06 -8.95
C GLU A 132 -0.45 15.86 -8.41
N ILE A 133 -1.17 14.73 -8.17
CA ILE A 133 -0.58 13.45 -7.80
C ILE A 133 -0.87 12.47 -8.91
N GLU A 134 0.15 12.15 -9.69
CA GLU A 134 0.13 11.05 -10.63
C GLU A 134 0.32 9.72 -9.86
N THR A 135 -0.58 8.78 -10.00
CA THR A 135 -0.45 7.45 -9.40
C THR A 135 -0.19 6.40 -10.47
N ILE A 136 0.75 5.48 -10.19
CA ILE A 136 1.14 4.42 -11.15
C ILE A 136 1.07 3.06 -10.46
N GLY A 137 0.09 2.23 -10.84
CA GLY A 137 -0.05 0.86 -10.35
C GLY A 137 0.80 -0.12 -11.14
N LEU A 138 1.76 -0.79 -10.50
CA LEU A 138 2.64 -1.76 -11.14
C LEU A 138 2.60 -3.14 -10.48
N GLY A 139 2.53 -4.18 -11.30
CA GLY A 139 2.55 -5.58 -10.89
C GLY A 139 1.31 -5.99 -10.09
N LYS A 140 1.10 -5.40 -8.92
CA LYS A 140 -0.06 -5.68 -8.07
C LYS A 140 -0.53 -4.46 -7.29
N VAL A 141 -1.84 -4.23 -7.27
CA VAL A 141 -2.51 -3.21 -6.47
C VAL A 141 -3.73 -3.86 -5.83
N MET A 142 -3.63 -4.24 -4.56
CA MET A 142 -4.63 -5.09 -3.93
C MET A 142 -5.15 -4.50 -2.62
N SER A 143 -6.43 -4.79 -2.29
CA SER A 143 -7.03 -4.43 -1.01
C SER A 143 -6.93 -2.91 -0.72
N ALA A 144 -6.31 -2.52 0.39
CA ALA A 144 -6.08 -1.13 0.78
C ALA A 144 -5.38 -0.29 -0.32
N ALA A 145 -4.46 -0.89 -1.09
CA ALA A 145 -3.73 -0.19 -2.15
C ALA A 145 -4.61 0.28 -3.31
N VAL A 146 -5.77 -0.35 -3.52
CA VAL A 146 -6.70 0.04 -4.60
C VAL A 146 -7.23 1.46 -4.39
N LEU A 147 -7.54 1.82 -3.14
CA LEU A 147 -7.98 3.19 -2.84
C LEU A 147 -6.87 4.20 -3.10
N LEU A 148 -5.62 3.87 -2.77
CA LEU A 148 -4.48 4.79 -2.97
C LEU A 148 -4.19 5.01 -4.47
N LEU A 149 -4.29 3.97 -5.31
CA LEU A 149 -4.20 4.14 -6.76
C LEU A 149 -5.33 5.05 -7.28
N ALA A 150 -6.55 4.79 -6.85
CA ALA A 150 -7.73 5.56 -7.25
C ALA A 150 -7.72 7.00 -6.73
N ALA A 151 -6.93 7.30 -5.67
CA ALA A 151 -6.83 8.61 -5.04
C ALA A 151 -5.91 9.59 -5.76
N GLY A 152 -5.23 9.20 -6.83
CA GLY A 152 -4.48 10.10 -7.69
C GLY A 152 -5.37 11.16 -8.36
N THR A 153 -4.77 12.19 -8.93
CA THR A 153 -5.47 13.20 -9.74
C THR A 153 -6.16 12.52 -10.92
N LYS A 154 -7.45 12.78 -11.10
CA LYS A 154 -8.24 12.18 -12.19
C LYS A 154 -7.65 12.59 -13.55
N GLY A 155 -7.50 11.61 -14.43
CA GLY A 155 -6.81 11.74 -15.70
C GLY A 155 -5.31 11.43 -15.63
N GLN A 156 -4.72 11.35 -14.41
CA GLN A 156 -3.30 11.10 -14.19
C GLN A 156 -3.03 9.76 -13.46
N ARG A 157 -4.05 8.89 -13.36
CA ARG A 157 -3.91 7.60 -12.70
C ARG A 157 -3.56 6.54 -13.73
N LYS A 158 -2.37 5.99 -13.64
CA LYS A 158 -1.81 5.04 -14.60
C LYS A 158 -1.78 3.62 -14.02
N ILE A 159 -1.91 2.63 -14.87
CA ILE A 159 -1.80 1.22 -14.50
C ILE A 159 -1.01 0.46 -15.56
N GLY A 160 -0.03 -0.33 -15.13
CA GLY A 160 0.71 -1.22 -16.02
C GLY A 160 -0.19 -2.30 -16.60
N ARG A 161 -0.03 -2.62 -17.88
CA ARG A 161 -0.85 -3.61 -18.61
C ARG A 161 -0.96 -4.97 -17.92
N HIS A 162 0.08 -5.39 -17.22
CA HIS A 162 0.12 -6.67 -16.50
C HIS A 162 -0.16 -6.53 -15.00
N CYS A 163 -0.54 -5.35 -14.54
CA CYS A 163 -0.88 -5.14 -13.14
C CYS A 163 -2.19 -5.85 -12.78
N ARG A 164 -2.20 -6.53 -11.64
CA ARG A 164 -3.43 -7.15 -11.11
C ARG A 164 -3.98 -6.33 -9.98
N VAL A 165 -5.24 -5.97 -10.10
CA VAL A 165 -6.01 -5.30 -9.05
C VAL A 165 -6.85 -6.34 -8.31
N MET A 166 -7.01 -6.21 -6.98
CA MET A 166 -7.88 -7.11 -6.23
C MET A 166 -8.64 -6.35 -5.15
N ILE A 167 -9.96 -6.55 -5.14
CA ILE A 167 -10.89 -5.99 -4.15
C ILE A 167 -11.48 -7.11 -3.31
N HIS A 168 -11.49 -6.91 -1.99
CA HIS A 168 -12.18 -7.79 -1.02
C HIS A 168 -12.73 -6.98 0.16
N GLY A 169 -13.57 -7.61 0.99
CA GLY A 169 -14.05 -7.02 2.24
C GLY A 169 -12.96 -6.88 3.29
N VAL A 170 -13.15 -6.00 4.27
CA VAL A 170 -12.24 -5.85 5.41
C VAL A 170 -12.12 -7.18 6.16
N ILE A 171 -10.89 -7.57 6.44
CA ILE A 171 -10.57 -8.76 7.25
C ILE A 171 -10.19 -8.25 8.63
N SER A 172 -10.85 -8.79 9.67
CA SER A 172 -10.52 -8.55 11.07
C SER A 172 -10.46 -9.89 11.79
N GLY A 173 -9.57 -10.00 12.76
CA GLY A 173 -9.46 -11.16 13.63
C GLY A 173 -9.07 -10.70 15.04
N GLN A 174 -9.91 -11.03 16.04
CA GLN A 174 -9.73 -10.61 17.41
C GLN A 174 -10.01 -11.77 18.37
N HIS A 175 -9.36 -11.73 19.54
CA HIS A 175 -9.56 -12.63 20.64
C HIS A 175 -9.80 -11.81 21.92
N GLY A 176 -10.79 -12.18 22.73
CA GLY A 176 -11.09 -11.45 23.95
C GLY A 176 -12.47 -11.78 24.52
N HIS A 177 -12.94 -10.92 25.43
CA HIS A 177 -14.31 -11.02 25.94
C HIS A 177 -15.34 -10.74 24.84
N ILE A 178 -16.55 -11.25 24.98
CA ILE A 178 -17.63 -11.07 23.99
C ILE A 178 -17.88 -9.60 23.71
N SER A 179 -17.91 -8.76 24.74
CA SER A 179 -18.10 -7.30 24.59
C SER A 179 -17.01 -6.64 23.76
N ASP A 180 -15.77 -7.10 23.90
CA ASP A 180 -14.63 -6.56 23.12
C ASP A 180 -14.75 -6.98 21.66
N LEU A 181 -15.14 -8.25 21.41
CA LEU A 181 -15.37 -8.75 20.05
C LEU A 181 -16.52 -8.04 19.34
N GLU A 182 -17.59 -7.68 20.05
CA GLU A 182 -18.70 -6.91 19.52
C GLU A 182 -18.26 -5.49 19.12
N ASN A 183 -17.51 -4.81 20.00
CA ASN A 183 -16.95 -3.48 19.69
C ASN A 183 -16.01 -3.50 18.50
N GLU A 184 -15.09 -4.45 18.42
CA GLU A 184 -14.16 -4.61 17.31
C GLU A 184 -14.88 -4.93 15.98
N MET A 185 -15.97 -5.70 16.06
CA MET A 185 -16.80 -5.97 14.88
C MET A 185 -17.49 -4.70 14.36
N GLU A 186 -18.00 -3.85 15.26
CA GLU A 186 -18.61 -2.57 14.85
C GLU A 186 -17.55 -1.63 14.25
N GLU A 187 -16.33 -1.59 14.78
CA GLU A 187 -15.23 -0.81 14.23
C GLU A 187 -14.81 -1.33 12.84
N ALA A 188 -14.69 -2.64 12.66
CA ALA A 188 -14.42 -3.23 11.36
C ALA A 188 -15.50 -2.91 10.33
N LYS A 189 -16.78 -2.92 10.72
CA LYS A 189 -17.90 -2.51 9.88
C LYS A 189 -17.85 -0.99 9.57
N PHE A 190 -17.45 -0.17 10.54
CA PHE A 190 -17.27 1.26 10.32
C PHE A 190 -16.17 1.51 9.30
N THR A 191 -15.00 0.91 9.49
CA THR A 191 -13.86 0.98 8.58
C THR A 191 -14.24 0.55 7.16
N GLN A 192 -14.97 -0.56 7.00
CA GLN A 192 -15.46 -1.00 5.69
C GLN A 192 -16.42 0.02 5.06
N ARG A 193 -17.31 0.62 5.84
CA ARG A 193 -18.19 1.68 5.33
C ARG A 193 -17.42 2.90 4.83
N GLN A 194 -16.36 3.31 5.54
CA GLN A 194 -15.50 4.42 5.13
C GLN A 194 -14.74 4.09 3.85
N TYR A 195 -14.15 2.89 3.77
CA TYR A 195 -13.48 2.44 2.54
C TYR A 195 -14.42 2.45 1.33
N VAL A 196 -15.65 1.92 1.47
CA VAL A 196 -16.66 1.93 0.40
C VAL A 196 -17.01 3.36 -0.03
N LYS A 197 -17.15 4.28 0.91
CA LYS A 197 -17.43 5.70 0.61
C LYS A 197 -16.28 6.36 -0.14
N ALA A 198 -15.06 6.15 0.34
CA ALA A 198 -13.86 6.71 -0.28
C ALA A 198 -13.66 6.16 -1.69
N LEU A 199 -13.73 4.84 -1.87
CA LEU A 199 -13.56 4.21 -3.18
C LEU A 199 -14.67 4.63 -4.17
N ALA A 200 -15.91 4.75 -3.72
CA ALA A 200 -17.01 5.25 -4.56
C ALA A 200 -16.84 6.72 -4.98
N LYS A 201 -16.16 7.53 -4.18
CA LYS A 201 -15.84 8.92 -4.50
C LYS A 201 -14.73 9.03 -5.55
N GLU A 202 -13.75 8.15 -5.49
CA GLU A 202 -12.57 8.19 -6.35
C GLU A 202 -12.75 7.40 -7.66
N THR A 203 -13.78 6.57 -7.79
CA THR A 203 -14.00 5.69 -8.95
C THR A 203 -15.36 5.93 -9.64
N ASN A 204 -15.62 5.18 -10.71
CA ASN A 204 -16.94 5.16 -11.38
C ASN A 204 -17.92 4.20 -10.69
N MET A 205 -17.48 3.49 -9.64
CA MET A 205 -18.31 2.51 -8.94
C MET A 205 -19.26 3.16 -7.94
N THR A 206 -20.50 2.68 -7.90
CA THR A 206 -21.42 3.06 -6.81
C THR A 206 -21.08 2.30 -5.54
N GLY A 207 -21.37 2.89 -4.37
CA GLY A 207 -21.16 2.20 -3.09
C GLY A 207 -21.95 0.88 -2.98
N LYS A 208 -23.12 0.77 -3.65
CA LYS A 208 -23.88 -0.49 -3.74
C LYS A 208 -23.16 -1.55 -4.55
N TYR A 209 -22.49 -1.16 -5.63
CA TYR A 209 -21.73 -2.07 -6.47
C TYR A 209 -20.47 -2.58 -5.72
N ILE A 210 -19.74 -1.67 -5.07
CA ILE A 210 -18.56 -2.02 -4.26
C ILE A 210 -18.95 -3.00 -3.14
N LYS A 211 -20.04 -2.73 -2.39
CA LYS A 211 -20.54 -3.65 -1.38
C LYS A 211 -20.86 -5.03 -1.97
N LYS A 212 -21.52 -5.08 -3.14
CA LYS A 212 -21.82 -6.35 -3.81
C LYS A 212 -20.57 -7.13 -4.17
N LEU A 213 -19.47 -6.47 -4.56
CA LEU A 213 -18.18 -7.13 -4.80
C LEU A 213 -17.62 -7.72 -3.51
N MET A 214 -17.65 -6.97 -2.41
CA MET A 214 -17.14 -7.40 -1.10
C MET A 214 -17.98 -8.50 -0.47
N ASP A 215 -19.30 -8.45 -0.62
CA ASP A 215 -20.24 -9.44 -0.05
C ASP A 215 -20.12 -10.84 -0.68
N LYS A 216 -19.45 -10.94 -1.84
CA LYS A 216 -19.16 -12.25 -2.45
C LYS A 216 -18.27 -13.14 -1.58
N LYS A 217 -17.63 -12.57 -0.53
CA LYS A 217 -16.68 -13.26 0.37
C LYS A 217 -15.53 -13.97 -0.35
N ILE A 218 -15.18 -13.46 -1.53
CA ILE A 218 -14.06 -13.95 -2.37
C ILE A 218 -13.26 -12.75 -2.83
N ASN A 219 -12.02 -12.99 -3.18
CA ASN A 219 -11.19 -11.98 -3.83
C ASN A 219 -11.68 -11.74 -5.26
N VAL A 220 -11.99 -10.50 -5.59
CA VAL A 220 -12.37 -10.09 -6.94
C VAL A 220 -11.13 -9.51 -7.62
N TYR A 221 -10.60 -10.25 -8.58
CA TYR A 221 -9.43 -9.85 -9.35
C TYR A 221 -9.87 -9.15 -10.63
N LEU A 222 -9.20 -8.05 -10.93
CA LEU A 222 -9.40 -7.24 -12.13
C LEU A 222 -8.07 -7.16 -12.90
N ASP A 223 -8.16 -7.10 -14.21
CA ASP A 223 -7.05 -6.72 -15.09
C ASP A 223 -6.97 -5.19 -15.27
N ALA A 224 -6.07 -4.73 -16.11
CA ALA A 224 -5.85 -3.30 -16.29
C ALA A 224 -7.03 -2.62 -17.01
N GLU A 225 -7.64 -3.29 -17.97
CA GLU A 225 -8.80 -2.82 -18.72
C GLU A 225 -10.02 -2.68 -17.79
N GLU A 226 -10.32 -3.70 -17.00
CA GLU A 226 -11.40 -3.67 -16.00
C GLU A 226 -11.16 -2.59 -14.94
N ALA A 227 -9.92 -2.36 -14.52
CA ALA A 227 -9.57 -1.32 -13.56
C ALA A 227 -9.83 0.10 -14.14
N VAL A 228 -9.55 0.32 -15.41
CA VAL A 228 -9.85 1.58 -16.09
C VAL A 228 -11.36 1.76 -16.31
N ASP A 229 -12.07 0.73 -16.73
CA ASP A 229 -13.54 0.77 -16.90
C ASP A 229 -14.26 1.14 -15.60
N LEU A 230 -13.77 0.62 -14.48
CA LEU A 230 -14.30 0.93 -13.14
C LEU A 230 -13.80 2.27 -12.58
N GLY A 231 -12.92 2.95 -13.28
CA GLY A 231 -12.37 4.25 -12.89
C GLY A 231 -11.40 4.19 -11.71
N ILE A 232 -10.75 3.03 -11.49
CA ILE A 232 -9.66 2.88 -10.51
C ILE A 232 -8.38 3.51 -11.04
N ALA A 233 -8.15 3.40 -12.35
CA ALA A 233 -7.11 4.10 -13.10
C ALA A 233 -7.74 4.79 -14.32
N ASP A 234 -6.95 5.61 -15.04
CA ASP A 234 -7.39 6.34 -16.22
C ASP A 234 -6.65 5.88 -17.48
N ILE A 235 -5.39 5.46 -17.35
CA ILE A 235 -4.47 5.18 -18.48
C ILE A 235 -3.77 3.83 -18.25
N ILE A 236 -3.74 2.99 -19.28
CA ILE A 236 -2.92 1.77 -19.32
C ILE A 236 -1.57 2.11 -19.97
N ILE A 237 -0.49 1.74 -19.29
CA ILE A 237 0.89 1.91 -19.77
C ILE A 237 1.58 0.56 -20.02
#